data_1fa8304f524539c84a4f59e60092bafb
#
_entry.id   1fa8304f524539c84a4f59e60092bafb
#
_cell.length_a   1.000
_cell.length_b   1.000
_cell.length_c   1.000
_cell.angle_alpha   90.00
_cell.angle_beta   90.00
_cell.angle_gamma   90.00
#
_symmetry.space_group_name_H-M   'P 1'
#
loop_
_entity.id
_entity.type
_entity.pdbx_description
1 polymer ?
#
loop_
_entity_poly.entity_id
_entity_poly.type
_entity_poly.pdbx_seq_one_letter_code
_entity_poly.pdbx_strand_id
1 'polypeptide(L)'
;LRSQTGNAEDILANDSEQPFIDTPLLAQCHYFKELLDAMLFEKETVRLLRLQAGSVVKPHRDMGLAYRFGCFRLHIPLATHTSVEFMVGGENIPMKEGECWYADFDQTHSVNNESSQERIHLVIDGKRNDWTDRLFADAGYDFEEEKRRTDYSLETKKQMIEQLRQMKTDVADEMIKKLELEIGNSTA
;
A
#
# COMPACT_ATOMS: atom_id res chain seq x y z
N LEU A 1 13.14 -5.65 -7.36
CA LEU A 1 13.67 -4.56 -8.18
C LEU A 1 14.18 -3.39 -7.35
N ARG A 2 13.57 -3.14 -6.19
CA ARG A 2 13.99 -2.14 -5.19
C ARG A 2 13.70 -2.68 -3.79
N SER A 3 14.67 -2.61 -2.89
CA SER A 3 14.56 -3.09 -1.50
C SER A 3 15.49 -2.29 -0.59
N GLN A 4 15.39 -2.46 0.73
CA GLN A 4 16.28 -1.80 1.70
C GLN A 4 17.71 -2.35 1.62
N THR A 5 17.89 -3.62 1.33
CA THR A 5 19.21 -4.25 1.22
C THR A 5 19.84 -4.12 -0.18
N GLY A 6 19.07 -3.72 -1.19
CA GLY A 6 19.47 -3.77 -2.61
C GLY A 6 19.61 -5.18 -3.16
N ASN A 7 19.20 -6.20 -2.40
CA ASN A 7 19.18 -7.59 -2.86
C ASN A 7 17.86 -7.89 -3.57
N ALA A 8 17.92 -8.51 -4.74
CA ALA A 8 16.74 -8.89 -5.53
C ALA A 8 15.88 -9.98 -4.87
N GLU A 9 16.45 -10.75 -3.93
CA GLU A 9 15.75 -11.79 -3.18
C GLU A 9 15.10 -11.28 -1.88
N ASP A 10 15.36 -10.04 -1.52
CA ASP A 10 14.75 -9.40 -0.34
C ASP A 10 13.30 -9.02 -0.65
N ILE A 11 12.37 -9.80 -0.10
CA ILE A 11 10.93 -9.64 -0.31
C ILE A 11 10.23 -8.98 0.88
N LEU A 12 10.94 -8.74 1.98
CA LEU A 12 10.38 -8.16 3.18
C LEU A 12 10.64 -6.65 3.21
N ALA A 13 9.64 -5.88 3.60
CA ALA A 13 9.85 -4.52 4.07
C ALA A 13 10.34 -4.63 5.54
N ASN A 14 11.60 -4.33 5.77
CA ASN A 14 12.13 -4.29 7.13
C ASN A 14 11.81 -2.92 7.75
N ASP A 15 11.48 -2.89 9.04
CA ASP A 15 11.27 -1.67 9.84
C ASP A 15 12.59 -0.91 10.12
N SER A 16 13.47 -0.83 9.15
CA SER A 16 14.72 -0.10 9.32
C SER A 16 14.59 1.31 8.71
N GLU A 17 15.20 2.31 9.32
CA GLU A 17 15.33 3.66 8.78
C GLU A 17 16.23 3.74 7.54
N GLN A 18 16.70 2.60 7.04
CA GLN A 18 17.59 2.53 5.88
C GLN A 18 16.82 2.89 4.60
N PRO A 19 17.40 3.69 3.71
CA PRO A 19 16.76 4.04 2.45
C PRO A 19 16.60 2.82 1.54
N PHE A 20 15.53 2.81 0.76
CA PHE A 20 15.35 1.81 -0.28
C PHE A 20 16.24 2.12 -1.47
N ILE A 21 16.91 1.11 -2.00
CA ILE A 21 17.85 1.21 -3.12
C ILE A 21 17.49 0.25 -4.25
N ASP A 22 17.80 0.66 -5.47
CA ASP A 22 17.55 -0.15 -6.65
C ASP A 22 18.48 -1.37 -6.66
N THR A 23 17.93 -2.52 -6.99
CA THR A 23 18.73 -3.74 -7.14
C THR A 23 19.45 -3.76 -8.51
N PRO A 24 20.57 -4.50 -8.64
CA PRO A 24 21.22 -4.67 -9.93
C PRO A 24 20.31 -5.26 -11.01
N LEU A 25 19.25 -5.98 -10.61
CA LEU A 25 18.26 -6.52 -11.54
C LEU A 25 17.46 -5.42 -12.24
N LEU A 26 17.11 -4.32 -11.53
CA LEU A 26 16.38 -3.21 -12.16
C LEU A 26 17.17 -2.56 -13.29
N ALA A 27 18.51 -2.48 -13.16
CA ALA A 27 19.37 -1.94 -14.20
C ALA A 27 19.31 -2.74 -15.52
N GLN A 28 18.88 -4.01 -15.46
CA GLN A 28 18.69 -4.87 -16.63
C GLN A 28 17.26 -4.78 -17.21
N CYS A 29 16.34 -4.13 -16.48
CA CYS A 29 14.92 -4.02 -16.84
C CYS A 29 14.60 -2.59 -17.28
N HIS A 30 15.12 -2.14 -18.43
CA HIS A 30 15.03 -0.75 -18.92
C HIS A 30 13.59 -0.23 -18.91
N TYR A 31 12.62 -1.01 -19.39
CA TYR A 31 11.21 -0.60 -19.40
C TYR A 31 10.66 -0.34 -17.99
N PHE A 32 10.97 -1.21 -17.02
CA PHE A 32 10.53 -0.96 -15.64
C PHE A 32 11.21 0.27 -15.05
N LYS A 33 12.47 0.51 -15.39
CA LYS A 33 13.14 1.72 -14.95
C LYS A 33 12.48 2.98 -15.50
N GLU A 34 12.18 3.02 -16.79
CA GLU A 34 11.46 4.13 -17.43
C GLU A 34 10.08 4.35 -16.79
N LEU A 35 9.31 3.28 -16.56
CA LEU A 35 8.03 3.32 -15.88
C LEU A 35 8.16 3.93 -14.48
N LEU A 36 9.12 3.46 -13.70
CA LEU A 36 9.34 3.92 -12.33
C LEU A 36 9.84 5.38 -12.29
N ASP A 37 10.68 5.79 -13.24
CA ASP A 37 11.17 7.16 -13.34
C ASP A 37 10.04 8.16 -13.69
N ALA A 38 9.03 7.72 -14.45
CA ALA A 38 7.84 8.51 -14.77
C ALA A 38 6.89 8.70 -13.58
N MET A 39 6.96 7.86 -12.57
CA MET A 39 6.15 7.96 -11.36
C MET A 39 6.83 8.90 -10.36
N LEU A 40 6.30 10.11 -10.15
CA LEU A 40 6.96 11.17 -9.37
C LEU A 40 6.61 11.13 -7.87
N PHE A 41 6.84 9.97 -7.25
CA PHE A 41 6.71 9.78 -5.79
C PHE A 41 7.88 8.95 -5.24
N GLU A 42 8.10 9.02 -3.94
CA GLU A 42 9.10 8.19 -3.25
C GLU A 42 8.65 6.73 -3.26
N LYS A 43 9.45 5.88 -3.89
CA LYS A 43 9.21 4.44 -3.95
C LYS A 43 9.96 3.74 -2.83
N GLU A 44 9.25 2.94 -2.06
CA GLU A 44 9.82 2.07 -1.04
C GLU A 44 10.20 0.73 -1.69
N THR A 45 9.32 -0.25 -1.68
CA THR A 45 9.61 -1.52 -2.34
C THR A 45 9.10 -1.57 -3.77
N VAL A 46 9.84 -2.23 -4.67
CA VAL A 46 9.38 -2.58 -6.01
C VAL A 46 9.65 -4.05 -6.26
N ARG A 47 8.61 -4.85 -6.41
CA ARG A 47 8.68 -6.31 -6.44
C ARG A 47 7.93 -6.90 -7.63
N LEU A 48 8.45 -8.00 -8.15
CA LEU A 48 7.70 -8.89 -9.04
C LEU A 48 7.15 -10.03 -8.18
N LEU A 49 5.85 -10.02 -7.95
CA LEU A 49 5.18 -11.05 -7.16
C LEU A 49 4.52 -12.07 -8.08
N ARG A 50 5.01 -13.30 -8.00
CA ARG A 50 4.51 -14.45 -8.75
C ARG A 50 3.64 -15.33 -7.85
N LEU A 51 2.45 -15.64 -8.32
CA LEU A 51 1.56 -16.63 -7.73
C LEU A 51 1.35 -17.77 -8.73
N GLN A 52 1.78 -18.96 -8.37
CA GLN A 52 1.69 -20.14 -9.22
C GLN A 52 0.23 -20.54 -9.49
N ALA A 53 0.00 -21.29 -10.56
CA ALA A 53 -1.27 -21.94 -10.84
C ALA A 53 -1.75 -22.77 -9.63
N GLY A 54 -3.02 -22.65 -9.28
CA GLY A 54 -3.64 -23.35 -8.15
C GLY A 54 -3.21 -22.86 -6.75
N SER A 55 -2.46 -21.76 -6.66
CA SER A 55 -1.96 -21.24 -5.39
C SER A 55 -2.86 -20.15 -4.81
N VAL A 56 -2.84 -20.04 -3.48
CA VAL A 56 -3.68 -19.11 -2.72
C VAL A 56 -2.83 -18.25 -1.79
N VAL A 57 -3.09 -16.95 -1.77
CA VAL A 57 -2.71 -16.04 -0.68
C VAL A 57 -3.89 -15.95 0.28
N LYS A 58 -3.72 -16.47 1.48
CA LYS A 58 -4.78 -16.52 2.50
C LYS A 58 -5.23 -15.11 2.90
N PRO A 59 -6.47 -14.94 3.39
CA PRO A 59 -6.95 -13.66 3.91
C PRO A 59 -6.02 -13.09 4.98
N HIS A 60 -5.59 -11.85 4.80
CA HIS A 60 -4.73 -11.10 5.72
C HIS A 60 -4.94 -9.60 5.54
N ARG A 61 -4.31 -8.79 6.37
CA ARG A 61 -4.26 -7.33 6.28
C ARG A 61 -2.81 -6.87 6.33
N ASP A 62 -2.48 -5.90 5.50
CA ASP A 62 -1.21 -5.17 5.59
C ASP A 62 -1.47 -3.88 6.39
N MET A 63 -1.35 -3.98 7.73
CA MET A 63 -1.71 -2.90 8.65
C MET A 63 -0.97 -1.60 8.31
N GLY A 64 -1.72 -0.52 8.21
CA GLY A 64 -1.18 0.80 7.90
C GLY A 64 -0.93 1.05 6.40
N LEU A 65 -1.14 0.06 5.53
CA LEU A 65 -0.93 0.21 4.09
C LEU A 65 -2.19 0.68 3.38
N ALA A 66 -2.49 1.95 3.52
CA ALA A 66 -3.59 2.63 2.83
C ALA A 66 -3.26 4.09 2.56
N TYR A 67 -3.81 4.63 1.48
CA TYR A 67 -3.53 6.00 1.01
C TYR A 67 -3.77 7.08 2.09
N ARG A 68 -4.80 6.89 2.91
CA ARG A 68 -5.12 7.75 4.04
C ARG A 68 -4.03 7.83 5.13
N PHE A 69 -3.13 6.85 5.17
CA PHE A 69 -2.02 6.81 6.12
C PHE A 69 -0.70 7.36 5.56
N GLY A 70 -0.74 7.92 4.34
CA GLY A 70 0.43 8.51 3.70
C GLY A 70 1.30 7.53 2.92
N CYS A 71 0.91 6.26 2.86
CA CYS A 71 1.57 5.22 2.06
C CYS A 71 0.53 4.43 1.27
N PHE A 72 0.98 3.80 0.18
CA PHE A 72 0.07 3.05 -0.69
C PHE A 72 0.82 1.97 -1.45
N ARG A 73 0.06 1.01 -1.96
CA ARG A 73 0.56 -0.04 -2.86
C ARG A 73 -0.19 -0.01 -4.18
N LEU A 74 0.57 0.02 -5.27
CA LEU A 74 0.07 -0.16 -6.63
C LEU A 74 0.32 -1.59 -7.10
N HIS A 75 -0.64 -2.14 -7.80
CA HIS A 75 -0.52 -3.40 -8.52
C HIS A 75 -0.63 -3.15 -10.02
N ILE A 76 0.35 -3.62 -10.78
CA ILE A 76 0.33 -3.63 -12.25
C ILE A 76 0.42 -5.09 -12.68
N PRO A 77 -0.70 -5.70 -13.10
CA PRO A 77 -0.68 -7.06 -13.63
C PRO A 77 0.15 -7.13 -14.92
N LEU A 78 1.14 -7.99 -14.93
CA LEU A 78 1.98 -8.29 -16.10
C LEU A 78 1.51 -9.57 -16.80
N ALA A 79 1.02 -10.53 -16.00
CA ALA A 79 0.35 -11.72 -16.46
C ALA A 79 -0.75 -12.07 -15.45
N THR A 80 -1.97 -12.26 -15.93
CA THR A 80 -3.12 -12.64 -15.10
C THR A 80 -4.12 -13.46 -15.91
N HIS A 81 -5.17 -13.95 -15.28
CA HIS A 81 -6.23 -14.72 -15.91
C HIS A 81 -7.58 -14.39 -15.28
N THR A 82 -8.67 -14.54 -16.01
CA THR A 82 -10.03 -14.27 -15.52
C THR A 82 -10.46 -15.16 -14.34
N SER A 83 -9.79 -16.30 -14.13
CA SER A 83 -9.96 -17.19 -12.97
C SER A 83 -9.05 -16.84 -11.78
N VAL A 84 -8.39 -15.67 -11.80
CA VAL A 84 -7.72 -15.14 -10.63
C VAL A 84 -8.71 -14.25 -9.88
N GLU A 85 -9.06 -14.66 -8.67
CA GLU A 85 -9.85 -13.84 -7.76
C GLU A 85 -8.94 -13.02 -6.85
N PHE A 86 -9.07 -11.70 -6.90
CA PHE A 86 -8.34 -10.78 -6.03
C PHE A 86 -9.36 -10.04 -5.15
N MET A 87 -9.54 -10.54 -3.92
CA MET A 87 -10.53 -10.01 -2.98
C MET A 87 -9.92 -8.92 -2.09
N VAL A 88 -10.59 -7.78 -1.95
CA VAL A 88 -10.25 -6.71 -1.01
C VAL A 88 -11.53 -6.19 -0.37
N GLY A 89 -11.62 -6.20 0.96
CA GLY A 89 -12.80 -5.71 1.69
C GLY A 89 -14.10 -6.47 1.36
N GLY A 90 -14.00 -7.69 0.84
CA GLY A 90 -15.14 -8.51 0.42
C GLY A 90 -15.55 -8.32 -1.06
N GLU A 91 -14.88 -7.46 -1.81
CA GLU A 91 -15.12 -7.21 -3.23
C GLU A 91 -14.03 -7.85 -4.09
N ASN A 92 -14.39 -8.42 -5.23
CA ASN A 92 -13.44 -8.93 -6.20
C ASN A 92 -12.98 -7.79 -7.13
N ILE A 93 -11.67 -7.56 -7.18
CA ILE A 93 -11.06 -6.53 -8.03
C ILE A 93 -10.60 -7.17 -9.33
N PRO A 94 -11.27 -6.85 -10.47
CA PRO A 94 -11.02 -7.52 -11.75
C PRO A 94 -9.82 -6.90 -12.50
N MET A 95 -8.63 -7.01 -11.93
CA MET A 95 -7.40 -6.44 -12.48
C MET A 95 -7.03 -7.10 -13.82
N LYS A 96 -6.77 -6.29 -14.86
CA LYS A 96 -6.33 -6.76 -16.19
C LYS A 96 -4.88 -6.40 -16.44
N GLU A 97 -4.24 -7.13 -17.33
CA GLU A 97 -2.86 -6.86 -17.76
C GLU A 97 -2.69 -5.43 -18.28
N GLY A 98 -1.63 -4.77 -17.82
CA GLY A 98 -1.29 -3.40 -18.19
C GLY A 98 -2.05 -2.30 -17.46
N GLU A 99 -3.06 -2.63 -16.66
CA GLU A 99 -3.73 -1.66 -15.79
C GLU A 99 -2.88 -1.36 -14.54
N CYS A 100 -3.08 -0.18 -13.95
CA CYS A 100 -2.47 0.20 -12.68
C CYS A 100 -3.57 0.37 -11.63
N TRP A 101 -3.53 -0.46 -10.60
CA TRP A 101 -4.56 -0.53 -9.57
C TRP A 101 -4.03 -0.11 -8.20
N TYR A 102 -4.80 0.71 -7.53
CA TYR A 102 -4.74 0.90 -6.07
C TYR A 102 -5.90 0.17 -5.41
N ALA A 103 -5.66 -0.44 -4.26
CA ALA A 103 -6.69 -0.90 -3.35
C ALA A 103 -6.26 -0.63 -1.90
N ASP A 104 -7.22 -0.56 -1.00
CA ASP A 104 -6.97 -0.36 0.43
C ASP A 104 -6.54 -1.68 1.08
N PHE A 105 -5.23 -1.93 1.10
CA PHE A 105 -4.65 -3.17 1.64
C PHE A 105 -4.66 -3.24 3.18
N ASP A 106 -5.03 -2.16 3.86
CA ASP A 106 -5.37 -2.20 5.29
C ASP A 106 -6.69 -2.93 5.56
N GLN A 107 -7.50 -3.18 4.53
CA GLN A 107 -8.65 -4.09 4.58
C GLN A 107 -8.20 -5.55 4.38
N THR A 108 -9.03 -6.48 4.87
CA THR A 108 -8.79 -7.91 4.62
C THR A 108 -8.79 -8.20 3.13
N HIS A 109 -7.71 -8.81 2.65
CA HIS A 109 -7.55 -9.16 1.25
C HIS A 109 -6.95 -10.56 1.08
N SER A 110 -7.24 -11.17 -0.07
CA SER A 110 -6.77 -12.51 -0.44
C SER A 110 -6.67 -12.65 -1.95
N VAL A 111 -5.90 -13.63 -2.41
CA VAL A 111 -5.81 -13.95 -3.83
C VAL A 111 -5.94 -15.45 -4.01
N ASN A 112 -6.78 -15.87 -4.96
CA ASN A 112 -6.92 -17.26 -5.37
C ASN A 112 -6.62 -17.36 -6.88
N ASN A 113 -5.63 -18.16 -7.26
CA ASN A 113 -5.30 -18.39 -8.66
C ASN A 113 -5.80 -19.78 -9.09
N GLU A 114 -7.05 -19.87 -9.51
CA GLU A 114 -7.64 -21.13 -10.00
C GLU A 114 -7.31 -21.42 -11.47
N SER A 115 -6.50 -20.56 -12.12
CA SER A 115 -6.10 -20.78 -13.49
C SER A 115 -4.98 -21.83 -13.62
N SER A 116 -4.71 -22.25 -14.83
CA SER A 116 -3.57 -23.12 -15.17
C SER A 116 -2.28 -22.33 -15.45
N GLN A 117 -2.29 -21.01 -15.26
CA GLN A 117 -1.18 -20.11 -15.56
C GLN A 117 -0.70 -19.39 -14.30
N GLU A 118 0.55 -18.93 -14.33
CA GLU A 118 1.10 -18.08 -13.28
C GLU A 118 0.48 -16.66 -13.38
N ARG A 119 0.23 -16.07 -12.22
CA ARG A 119 -0.11 -14.66 -12.12
C ARG A 119 1.14 -13.88 -11.68
N ILE A 120 1.51 -12.85 -12.43
CA ILE A 120 2.67 -12.00 -12.14
C ILE A 120 2.22 -10.54 -12.07
N HIS A 121 2.47 -9.88 -10.94
CA HIS A 121 2.24 -8.46 -10.76
C HIS A 121 3.55 -7.73 -10.46
N LEU A 122 3.75 -6.58 -11.09
CA LEU A 122 4.66 -5.57 -10.58
C LEU A 122 3.94 -4.85 -9.44
N VAL A 123 4.54 -4.87 -8.26
CA VAL A 123 3.97 -4.29 -7.03
C VAL A 123 4.91 -3.19 -6.54
N ILE A 124 4.36 -2.00 -6.34
CA ILE A 124 5.10 -0.78 -5.98
C ILE A 124 4.50 -0.23 -4.71
N ASP A 125 5.29 -0.20 -3.63
CA ASP A 125 4.95 0.51 -2.41
C ASP A 125 5.57 1.91 -2.48
N GLY A 126 4.81 2.93 -2.09
CA GLY A 126 5.25 4.31 -2.18
C GLY A 126 4.61 5.22 -1.16
N LYS A 127 5.19 6.42 -1.03
CA LYS A 127 4.70 7.48 -0.16
C LYS A 127 3.84 8.47 -0.90
N ARG A 128 2.76 8.89 -0.26
CA ARG A 128 1.83 9.91 -0.73
C ARG A 128 2.54 11.27 -0.85
N ASN A 129 2.23 11.99 -1.92
CA ASN A 129 2.65 13.36 -2.15
C ASN A 129 1.65 14.09 -3.07
N ASP A 130 1.89 15.38 -3.36
CA ASP A 130 1.01 16.19 -4.20
C ASP A 130 0.84 15.64 -5.63
N TRP A 131 1.83 14.95 -6.18
CA TRP A 131 1.71 14.34 -7.50
C TRP A 131 0.76 13.13 -7.46
N THR A 132 0.87 12.30 -6.43
CA THR A 132 -0.04 11.16 -6.25
C THR A 132 -1.44 11.63 -5.89
N ASP A 133 -1.62 12.71 -5.13
CA ASP A 133 -2.94 13.27 -4.84
C ASP A 133 -3.66 13.68 -6.13
N ARG A 134 -2.96 14.30 -7.08
CA ARG A 134 -3.54 14.60 -8.41
C ARG A 134 -3.87 13.34 -9.18
N LEU A 135 -2.95 12.37 -9.23
CA LEU A 135 -3.17 11.09 -9.91
C LEU A 135 -4.38 10.34 -9.37
N PHE A 136 -4.53 10.29 -8.04
CA PHE A 136 -5.66 9.63 -7.38
C PHE A 136 -6.97 10.39 -7.60
N ALA A 137 -6.94 11.72 -7.58
CA ALA A 137 -8.10 12.56 -7.92
C ALA A 137 -8.58 12.30 -9.35
N ASP A 138 -7.66 12.28 -10.31
CA ASP A 138 -7.96 12.00 -11.74
C ASP A 138 -8.51 10.58 -11.94
N ALA A 139 -8.10 9.63 -11.09
CA ALA A 139 -8.61 8.27 -11.06
C ALA A 139 -9.95 8.11 -10.30
N GLY A 140 -10.50 9.20 -9.75
CA GLY A 140 -11.79 9.21 -9.04
C GLY A 140 -11.73 8.81 -7.57
N TYR A 141 -10.56 8.93 -6.92
CA TYR A 141 -10.44 8.67 -5.49
C TYR A 141 -11.24 9.71 -4.68
N ASP A 142 -12.09 9.23 -3.77
CA ASP A 142 -12.94 10.10 -2.93
C ASP A 142 -12.23 10.54 -1.65
N PHE A 143 -11.56 11.69 -1.70
CA PHE A 143 -10.88 12.29 -0.56
C PHE A 143 -11.85 12.75 0.54
N GLU A 144 -13.10 13.05 0.22
CA GLU A 144 -14.10 13.41 1.23
C GLU A 144 -14.58 12.18 1.99
N GLU A 145 -14.70 11.03 1.32
CA GLU A 145 -14.94 9.76 2.02
C GLU A 145 -13.74 9.36 2.87
N GLU A 146 -12.51 9.56 2.39
CA GLU A 146 -11.29 9.34 3.18
C GLU A 146 -11.33 10.14 4.49
N LYS A 147 -11.65 11.44 4.42
CA LYS A 147 -11.78 12.29 5.61
C LYS A 147 -12.86 11.77 6.56
N ARG A 148 -14.01 11.38 6.04
CA ARG A 148 -15.11 10.82 6.86
C ARG A 148 -14.70 9.53 7.57
N ARG A 149 -13.89 8.66 6.92
CA ARG A 149 -13.39 7.41 7.52
C ARG A 149 -12.33 7.65 8.59
N THR A 150 -11.58 8.73 8.49
CA THR A 150 -10.51 9.09 9.42
C THR A 150 -10.94 10.11 10.47
N ASP A 151 -12.08 10.76 10.29
CA ASP A 151 -12.60 11.71 11.25
C ASP A 151 -13.38 11.01 12.37
N TYR A 152 -12.61 10.52 13.32
CA TYR A 152 -13.18 9.92 14.52
C TYR A 152 -13.87 10.96 15.39
N SER A 153 -14.97 10.57 16.04
CA SER A 153 -15.62 11.42 17.03
C SER A 153 -14.65 11.82 18.14
N LEU A 154 -14.89 12.97 18.77
CA LEU A 154 -14.09 13.45 19.91
C LEU A 154 -13.96 12.39 21.00
N GLU A 155 -15.03 11.66 21.27
CA GLU A 155 -15.05 10.59 22.26
C GLU A 155 -14.14 9.41 21.84
N THR A 156 -14.23 9.01 20.57
CA THR A 156 -13.38 7.94 20.03
C THR A 156 -11.89 8.34 20.05
N LYS A 157 -11.57 9.59 19.66
CA LYS A 157 -10.19 10.10 19.73
C LYS A 157 -9.63 10.06 21.16
N LYS A 158 -10.43 10.44 22.16
CA LYS A 158 -10.04 10.36 23.57
C LYS A 158 -9.79 8.91 24.04
N GLN A 159 -10.66 7.98 23.64
CA GLN A 159 -10.48 6.55 23.95
C GLN A 159 -9.21 5.98 23.29
N MET A 160 -8.94 6.36 22.05
CA MET A 160 -7.70 5.95 21.35
C MET A 160 -6.46 6.47 22.09
N ILE A 161 -6.45 7.75 22.52
CA ILE A 161 -5.36 8.33 23.28
C ILE A 161 -5.12 7.55 24.59
N GLU A 162 -6.18 7.20 25.30
CA GLU A 162 -6.06 6.43 26.55
C GLU A 162 -5.46 5.04 26.32
N GLN A 163 -5.87 4.36 25.24
CA GLN A 163 -5.29 3.07 24.86
C GLN A 163 -3.81 3.19 24.44
N LEU A 164 -3.48 4.20 23.62
CA LEU A 164 -2.10 4.45 23.18
C LEU A 164 -1.16 4.74 24.36
N ARG A 165 -1.61 5.49 25.38
CA ARG A 165 -0.83 5.75 26.60
C ARG A 165 -0.40 4.47 27.33
N GLN A 166 -1.19 3.39 27.21
CA GLN A 166 -0.84 2.11 27.84
C GLN A 166 0.27 1.38 27.09
N MET A 167 0.48 1.67 25.78
CA MET A 167 1.48 0.99 24.97
C MET A 167 2.92 1.41 25.28
N LYS A 168 3.15 2.63 25.78
CA LYS A 168 4.46 3.17 26.20
C LYS A 168 5.56 3.00 25.13
N THR A 169 5.26 3.34 23.89
CA THR A 169 6.19 3.29 22.75
C THR A 169 6.29 4.68 22.12
N ASP A 170 7.44 4.99 21.50
CA ASP A 170 7.65 6.28 20.81
C ASP A 170 6.59 6.51 19.71
N VAL A 171 6.21 5.44 19.01
CA VAL A 171 5.16 5.49 17.98
C VAL A 171 3.80 5.86 18.59
N ALA A 172 3.45 5.29 19.75
CA ALA A 172 2.22 5.65 20.45
C ALA A 172 2.24 7.11 20.89
N ASP A 173 3.37 7.63 21.36
CA ASP A 173 3.52 9.03 21.76
C ASP A 173 3.35 10.00 20.58
N GLU A 174 3.86 9.66 19.40
CA GLU A 174 3.65 10.43 18.18
C GLU A 174 2.17 10.42 17.74
N MET A 175 1.52 9.26 17.80
CA MET A 175 0.08 9.14 17.49
C MET A 175 -0.78 9.95 18.47
N ILE A 176 -0.45 9.94 19.76
CA ILE A 176 -1.12 10.76 20.78
C ILE A 176 -1.03 12.25 20.43
N LYS A 177 0.18 12.75 20.14
CA LYS A 177 0.38 14.15 19.75
C LYS A 177 -0.45 14.55 18.54
N LYS A 178 -0.53 13.67 17.53
CA LYS A 178 -1.36 13.91 16.34
C LYS A 178 -2.83 14.01 16.68
N LEU A 179 -3.36 13.07 17.47
CA LEU A 179 -4.77 13.08 17.88
C LEU A 179 -5.12 14.29 18.77
N GLU A 180 -4.24 14.67 19.68
CA GLU A 180 -4.42 15.86 20.54
C GLU A 180 -4.45 17.15 19.70
N LEU A 181 -3.60 17.26 18.66
CA LEU A 181 -3.62 18.38 17.73
C LEU A 181 -4.93 18.45 16.93
N GLU A 182 -5.42 17.31 16.45
CA GLU A 182 -6.71 17.23 15.73
C GLU A 182 -7.88 17.64 16.62
N ILE A 183 -7.89 17.25 17.91
CA ILE A 183 -8.90 17.66 18.88
C ILE A 183 -8.84 19.18 19.10
N GLY A 184 -7.65 19.75 19.25
CA GLY A 184 -7.48 21.19 19.45
C GLY A 184 -7.96 22.03 18.27
N ASN A 185 -7.74 21.57 17.05
CA ASN A 185 -8.19 22.26 15.83
C ASN A 185 -9.70 22.14 15.59
N SER A 186 -10.36 21.12 16.16
CA SER A 186 -11.82 20.92 16.02
C SER A 186 -12.65 21.75 17.01
N THR A 187 -12.00 22.39 17.99
CA THR A 187 -12.64 23.19 19.04
C THR A 187 -12.41 24.69 18.88
N ALA A 188 -11.65 25.11 17.85
CA ALA A 188 -11.40 26.52 17.50
C ALA A 188 -12.26 26.93 16.30
#